data_164bcd1b8c79884ca1ebf343d357f7d6
#
_entry.id   164bcd1b8c79884ca1ebf343d357f7d6
#
_cell.length_a   1.000
_cell.length_b   1.000
_cell.length_c   1.000
_cell.angle_alpha   90.00
_cell.angle_beta   90.00
_cell.angle_gamma   90.00
#
_symmetry.space_group_name_H-M   'P 1'
#
loop_
_entity.id
_entity.type
_entity.pdbx_description
1 polymer ?
#
loop_
_entity_poly.entity_id
_entity_poly.type
_entity_poly.pdbx_seq_one_letter_code
_entity_poly.pdbx_strand_id
1 'polypeptide(L)'
;ISPPGYGKTTLMEYVASRLGLIFMKINGPALGHSVRSLDPAQAPDATAAKELEKLNLALEMANNVMLYIDDIQHTHPEFLQKFISLSDGTRRIEGVWRGQTKTHDLRGKRFCIVMAGNPYTESGEVFKIPDMLANRADIYNLGDVLGGMEEVFKLSYIENSMTSNAVLAPMATRSLQDLYLLIDKAQGKDVSSNALSQEYSSAELREIDATLQRMLK
;
A
#
# COMPACT_ATOMS: atom_id res chain seq x y z
N ILE A 1 5.35 8.23 2.41
CA ILE A 1 4.76 8.16 3.75
C ILE A 1 3.32 8.61 3.67
N SER A 2 2.41 7.88 4.29
CA SER A 2 1.01 8.28 4.45
C SER A 2 0.35 7.44 5.55
N PRO A 3 -0.82 7.84 6.06
CA PRO A 3 -1.60 7.02 6.97
C PRO A 3 -1.89 5.61 6.44
N PRO A 4 -2.23 4.64 7.28
CA PRO A 4 -2.62 3.29 6.85
C PRO A 4 -3.88 3.34 5.96
N GLY A 5 -4.01 2.38 5.05
CA GLY A 5 -5.17 2.30 4.15
C GLY A 5 -5.13 3.20 2.91
N TYR A 6 -4.11 4.04 2.73
CA TYR A 6 -3.97 4.96 1.57
C TYR A 6 -3.37 4.31 0.31
N GLY A 7 -3.39 2.99 0.22
CA GLY A 7 -3.03 2.27 -1.01
C GLY A 7 -1.54 2.30 -1.38
N LYS A 8 -0.62 2.59 -0.42
CA LYS A 8 0.84 2.64 -0.68
C LYS A 8 1.36 1.41 -1.42
N THR A 9 1.03 0.24 -0.91
CA THR A 9 1.47 -1.04 -1.48
C THR A 9 0.91 -1.25 -2.89
N THR A 10 -0.40 -1.07 -3.06
CA THR A 10 -1.09 -1.21 -4.36
C THR A 10 -0.53 -0.24 -5.40
N LEU A 11 -0.24 1.00 -5.01
CA LEU A 11 0.40 1.98 -5.89
C LEU A 11 1.77 1.49 -6.37
N MET A 12 2.59 0.97 -5.48
CA MET A 12 3.93 0.49 -5.84
C MET A 12 3.91 -0.80 -6.64
N GLU A 13 2.98 -1.71 -6.38
CA GLU A 13 2.72 -2.88 -7.22
C GLU A 13 2.34 -2.47 -8.64
N TYR A 14 1.43 -1.50 -8.77
CA TYR A 14 1.05 -0.95 -10.08
C TYR A 14 2.25 -0.33 -10.80
N VAL A 15 3.04 0.50 -10.11
CA VAL A 15 4.25 1.13 -10.69
C VAL A 15 5.26 0.08 -11.12
N ALA A 16 5.54 -0.93 -10.29
CA ALA A 16 6.45 -2.02 -10.63
C ALA A 16 5.99 -2.77 -11.89
N SER A 17 4.69 -3.10 -11.96
CA SER A 17 4.08 -3.75 -13.12
C SER A 17 4.23 -2.91 -14.39
N ARG A 18 3.95 -1.60 -14.33
CA ARG A 18 4.08 -0.68 -15.47
C ARG A 18 5.52 -0.50 -15.94
N LEU A 19 6.48 -0.59 -15.03
CA LEU A 19 7.91 -0.50 -15.33
C LEU A 19 8.53 -1.85 -15.73
N GLY A 20 7.78 -2.96 -15.68
CA GLY A 20 8.29 -4.31 -15.94
C GLY A 20 9.32 -4.76 -14.91
N LEU A 21 9.13 -4.36 -13.64
CA LEU A 21 9.98 -4.74 -12.52
C LEU A 21 9.35 -5.88 -11.73
N ILE A 22 10.18 -6.78 -11.23
CA ILE A 22 9.78 -7.79 -10.26
C ILE A 22 9.56 -7.10 -8.93
N PHE A 23 8.34 -7.16 -8.41
CA PHE A 23 7.99 -6.57 -7.12
C PHE A 23 8.33 -7.53 -5.97
N MET A 24 9.31 -7.16 -5.15
CA MET A 24 9.76 -7.97 -4.01
C MET A 24 9.39 -7.26 -2.71
N LYS A 25 8.30 -7.71 -2.09
CA LYS A 25 7.79 -7.11 -0.85
C LYS A 25 8.45 -7.76 0.38
N ILE A 26 8.97 -6.91 1.25
CA ILE A 26 9.50 -7.24 2.59
C ILE A 26 8.55 -6.66 3.63
N ASN A 27 8.17 -7.48 4.60
CA ASN A 27 7.28 -7.09 5.67
C ASN A 27 8.06 -6.53 6.87
N GLY A 28 7.99 -5.22 7.10
CA GLY A 28 8.67 -4.53 8.20
C GLY A 28 8.29 -5.07 9.59
N PRO A 29 7.00 -5.23 9.92
CA PRO A 29 6.57 -5.86 11.17
C PRO A 29 7.18 -7.24 11.43
N ALA A 30 7.37 -8.05 10.40
CA ALA A 30 7.99 -9.36 10.53
C ALA A 30 9.51 -9.29 10.82
N LEU A 31 10.18 -8.24 10.39
CA LEU A 31 11.58 -7.97 10.78
C LEU A 31 11.67 -7.50 12.23
N GLY A 32 10.75 -6.61 12.64
CA GLY A 32 10.72 -6.05 13.98
C GLY A 32 11.93 -5.17 14.33
N HIS A 33 11.93 -4.65 15.56
CA HIS A 33 12.99 -3.76 16.05
C HIS A 33 14.28 -4.47 16.49
N SER A 34 14.33 -5.81 16.46
CA SER A 34 15.52 -6.58 16.84
C SER A 34 16.47 -6.86 15.66
N VAL A 35 15.98 -6.79 14.42
CA VAL A 35 16.79 -7.03 13.23
C VAL A 35 17.63 -5.80 12.90
N ARG A 36 18.95 -5.97 12.90
CA ARG A 36 19.94 -4.92 12.58
C ARG A 36 20.85 -5.30 11.41
N SER A 37 20.90 -6.56 11.08
CA SER A 37 21.75 -7.14 10.03
C SER A 37 20.91 -7.60 8.84
N LEU A 38 21.55 -7.70 7.66
CA LEU A 38 20.98 -8.36 6.49
C LEU A 38 21.23 -9.88 6.47
N ASP A 39 21.92 -10.40 7.48
CA ASP A 39 22.23 -11.83 7.58
C ASP A 39 21.04 -12.62 8.16
N PRO A 40 20.43 -13.54 7.39
CA PRO A 40 19.34 -14.37 7.88
C PRO A 40 19.72 -15.24 9.10
N ALA A 41 21.00 -15.60 9.25
CA ALA A 41 21.48 -16.38 10.38
C ALA A 41 21.45 -15.59 11.71
N GLN A 42 21.41 -14.26 11.64
CA GLN A 42 21.32 -13.36 12.80
C GLN A 42 19.87 -12.93 13.11
N ALA A 43 18.91 -13.49 12.40
CA ALA A 43 17.50 -13.17 12.64
C ALA A 43 17.02 -13.74 13.99
N PRO A 44 16.13 -13.01 14.70
CA PRO A 44 15.62 -13.45 16.01
C PRO A 44 14.68 -14.66 15.92
N ASP A 45 14.06 -14.86 14.77
CA ASP A 45 13.11 -15.93 14.52
C ASP A 45 13.05 -16.32 13.03
N ALA A 46 12.32 -17.40 12.74
CA ALA A 46 12.20 -17.94 11.39
C ALA A 46 11.44 -17.03 10.42
N THR A 47 10.55 -16.17 10.94
CA THR A 47 9.77 -15.23 10.11
C THR A 47 10.66 -14.11 9.62
N ALA A 48 11.43 -13.51 10.52
CA ALA A 48 12.43 -12.50 10.18
C ALA A 48 13.51 -13.07 9.25
N ALA A 49 13.97 -14.30 9.49
CA ALA A 49 14.94 -14.98 8.63
C ALA A 49 14.43 -15.10 7.19
N LYS A 50 13.17 -15.51 6.98
CA LYS A 50 12.55 -15.60 5.64
C LYS A 50 12.45 -14.24 4.95
N GLU A 51 12.15 -13.18 5.68
CA GLU A 51 12.11 -11.82 5.10
C GLU A 51 13.52 -11.39 4.66
N LEU A 52 14.55 -11.67 5.46
CA LEU A 52 15.94 -11.41 5.10
C LEU A 52 16.41 -12.26 3.92
N GLU A 53 15.99 -13.52 3.82
CA GLU A 53 16.25 -14.36 2.64
C GLU A 53 15.63 -13.78 1.37
N LYS A 54 14.38 -13.32 1.41
CA LYS A 54 13.73 -12.63 0.28
C LYS A 54 14.48 -11.36 -0.10
N LEU A 55 14.91 -10.58 0.88
CA LEU A 55 15.69 -9.37 0.64
C LEU A 55 17.01 -9.70 -0.06
N ASN A 56 17.76 -10.67 0.45
CA ASN A 56 19.02 -11.08 -0.16
C ASN A 56 18.82 -11.69 -1.55
N LEU A 57 17.70 -12.40 -1.78
CA LEU A 57 17.32 -12.85 -3.12
C LEU A 57 17.13 -11.69 -4.08
N ALA A 58 16.46 -10.62 -3.64
CA ALA A 58 16.28 -9.41 -4.45
C ALA A 58 17.62 -8.77 -4.83
N LEU A 59 18.58 -8.72 -3.88
CA LEU A 59 19.94 -8.23 -4.14
C LEU A 59 20.71 -9.14 -5.10
N GLU A 60 20.54 -10.46 -5.01
CA GLU A 60 21.18 -11.43 -5.90
C GLU A 60 20.62 -11.35 -7.32
N MET A 61 19.32 -11.16 -7.48
CA MET A 61 18.69 -10.90 -8.79
C MET A 61 19.21 -9.61 -9.43
N ALA A 62 19.51 -8.61 -8.64
CA ALA A 62 20.19 -7.36 -8.98
C ALA A 62 19.57 -6.51 -10.11
N ASN A 63 18.80 -7.09 -11.02
CA ASN A 63 18.26 -6.37 -12.18
C ASN A 63 16.76 -6.60 -12.37
N ASN A 64 16.05 -5.58 -12.85
CA ASN A 64 14.60 -5.55 -13.01
C ASN A 64 13.83 -5.82 -11.71
N VAL A 65 14.30 -5.28 -10.59
CA VAL A 65 13.72 -5.50 -9.26
C VAL A 65 13.32 -4.19 -8.62
N MET A 66 12.12 -4.15 -8.08
CA MET A 66 11.69 -3.19 -7.07
C MET A 66 11.65 -3.88 -5.71
N LEU A 67 12.63 -3.58 -4.86
CA LEU A 67 12.62 -4.00 -3.46
C LEU A 67 11.75 -3.03 -2.67
N TYR A 68 10.61 -3.53 -2.17
CA TYR A 68 9.64 -2.74 -1.42
C TYR A 68 9.64 -3.18 0.04
N ILE A 69 9.99 -2.27 0.95
CA ILE A 69 9.93 -2.51 2.39
C ILE A 69 8.71 -1.81 2.94
N ASP A 70 7.74 -2.59 3.41
CA ASP A 70 6.48 -2.08 3.94
C ASP A 70 6.57 -1.85 5.45
N ASP A 71 5.85 -0.84 5.91
CA ASP A 71 5.71 -0.50 7.34
C ASP A 71 7.05 -0.35 8.08
N ILE A 72 7.96 0.47 7.52
CA ILE A 72 9.32 0.67 8.04
C ILE A 72 9.36 1.23 9.48
N GLN A 73 8.27 1.82 9.98
CA GLN A 73 8.18 2.29 11.36
C GLN A 73 8.30 1.16 12.40
N HIS A 74 8.15 -0.11 11.98
CA HIS A 74 8.33 -1.29 12.82
C HIS A 74 9.74 -1.91 12.72
N THR A 75 10.63 -1.32 11.92
CA THR A 75 12.00 -1.82 11.75
C THR A 75 12.99 -1.05 12.61
N HIS A 76 14.16 -1.65 12.86
CA HIS A 76 15.23 -0.96 13.58
C HIS A 76 15.90 0.12 12.70
N PRO A 77 16.20 1.31 13.22
CA PRO A 77 16.87 2.37 12.43
C PRO A 77 18.20 1.93 11.80
N GLU A 78 19.02 1.13 12.50
CA GLU A 78 20.28 0.60 11.96
C GLU A 78 20.07 -0.33 10.75
N PHE A 79 18.97 -1.08 10.72
CA PHE A 79 18.60 -1.88 9.56
C PHE A 79 18.34 -0.98 8.35
N LEU A 80 17.57 0.09 8.52
CA LEU A 80 17.29 1.04 7.44
C LEU A 80 18.57 1.74 6.93
N GLN A 81 19.54 2.00 7.82
CA GLN A 81 20.81 2.62 7.44
C GLN A 81 21.66 1.75 6.51
N LYS A 82 21.45 0.42 6.49
CA LYS A 82 22.17 -0.47 5.55
C LYS A 82 21.93 -0.11 4.08
N PHE A 83 20.82 0.55 3.79
CA PHE A 83 20.43 0.91 2.42
C PHE A 83 20.95 2.28 1.97
N ILE A 84 21.63 3.03 2.83
CA ILE A 84 22.16 4.36 2.51
C ILE A 84 23.09 4.31 1.29
N SER A 85 23.93 3.29 1.20
CA SER A 85 24.87 3.10 0.09
C SER A 85 24.18 2.81 -1.26
N LEU A 86 22.91 2.42 -1.26
CA LEU A 86 22.12 2.30 -2.48
C LEU A 86 21.56 3.65 -2.96
N SER A 87 21.46 4.61 -2.06
CA SER A 87 20.94 5.95 -2.34
C SER A 87 22.04 6.94 -2.73
N ASP A 88 23.30 6.54 -2.62
CA ASP A 88 24.44 7.32 -3.07
C ASP A 88 25.00 6.81 -4.42
N GLY A 89 25.98 7.54 -4.98
CA GLY A 89 26.58 7.20 -6.27
C GLY A 89 27.33 5.86 -6.31
N THR A 90 27.65 5.27 -5.16
CA THR A 90 28.35 3.97 -5.10
C THR A 90 27.43 2.82 -5.47
N ARG A 91 26.14 2.91 -5.12
CA ARG A 91 25.10 1.88 -5.38
C ARG A 91 25.56 0.46 -5.08
N ARG A 92 26.28 0.31 -3.96
CA ARG A 92 26.81 -0.98 -3.49
C ARG A 92 26.22 -1.30 -2.13
N ILE A 93 25.88 -2.56 -1.91
CA ILE A 93 25.37 -3.04 -0.63
C ILE A 93 25.94 -4.43 -0.35
N GLU A 94 26.26 -4.70 0.92
CA GLU A 94 26.61 -6.02 1.38
C GLU A 94 25.35 -6.80 1.74
N GLY A 95 25.22 -8.02 1.22
CA GLY A 95 24.18 -8.98 1.56
C GLY A 95 24.78 -10.31 1.95
N VAL A 96 23.94 -11.25 2.37
CA VAL A 96 24.36 -12.62 2.71
C VAL A 96 23.54 -13.61 1.88
N TRP A 97 24.21 -14.28 0.96
CA TRP A 97 23.58 -15.28 0.11
C TRP A 97 24.16 -16.66 0.38
N ARG A 98 23.30 -17.61 0.76
CA ARG A 98 23.68 -18.99 1.10
C ARG A 98 24.82 -19.06 2.13
N GLY A 99 24.74 -18.21 3.17
CA GLY A 99 25.73 -18.16 4.25
C GLY A 99 27.04 -17.45 3.91
N GLN A 100 27.16 -16.85 2.72
CA GLN A 100 28.35 -16.11 2.31
C GLN A 100 28.03 -14.62 2.17
N THR A 101 28.85 -13.77 2.77
CA THR A 101 28.78 -12.32 2.58
C THR A 101 29.21 -11.97 1.17
N LYS A 102 28.42 -11.16 0.49
CA LYS A 102 28.65 -10.73 -0.89
C LYS A 102 28.34 -9.24 -1.05
N THR A 103 29.21 -8.51 -1.71
CA THR A 103 28.95 -7.12 -2.12
C THR A 103 28.27 -7.13 -3.48
N HIS A 104 27.05 -6.56 -3.52
CA HIS A 104 26.28 -6.38 -4.75
C HIS A 104 26.55 -4.97 -5.31
N ASP A 105 27.03 -4.90 -6.54
CA ASP A 105 27.17 -3.66 -7.31
C ASP A 105 25.95 -3.50 -8.22
N LEU A 106 25.10 -2.52 -7.89
CA LEU A 106 23.84 -2.25 -8.58
C LEU A 106 23.92 -1.06 -9.54
N ARG A 107 25.13 -0.57 -9.84
CA ARG A 107 25.34 0.47 -10.86
C ARG A 107 24.93 -0.03 -12.24
N GLY A 108 24.18 0.79 -12.97
CA GLY A 108 23.65 0.41 -14.28
C GLY A 108 22.59 -0.69 -14.29
N LYS A 109 22.16 -1.15 -13.12
CA LYS A 109 21.07 -2.13 -12.98
C LYS A 109 19.73 -1.42 -12.79
N ARG A 110 18.67 -2.02 -13.34
CA ARG A 110 17.29 -1.60 -13.11
C ARG A 110 16.84 -2.12 -11.74
N PHE A 111 17.39 -1.53 -10.69
CA PHE A 111 17.10 -1.86 -9.30
C PHE A 111 16.69 -0.59 -8.56
N CYS A 112 15.55 -0.62 -7.92
CA CYS A 112 15.13 0.45 -7.03
C CYS A 112 14.70 -0.11 -5.68
N ILE A 113 14.90 0.69 -4.65
CA ILE A 113 14.37 0.43 -3.32
C ILE A 113 13.29 1.46 -3.01
N VAL A 114 12.18 0.99 -2.50
CA VAL A 114 11.06 1.81 -2.04
C VAL A 114 10.76 1.41 -0.60
N MET A 115 10.68 2.40 0.26
CA MET A 115 10.35 2.22 1.68
C MET A 115 9.03 2.92 1.97
N ALA A 116 8.07 2.19 2.49
CA ALA A 116 6.77 2.75 2.88
C ALA A 116 6.61 2.70 4.39
N GLY A 117 6.06 3.76 4.94
CA GLY A 117 5.82 3.85 6.38
C GLY A 117 4.64 4.74 6.70
N ASN A 118 4.14 4.58 7.90
CA ASN A 118 3.13 5.45 8.48
C ASN A 118 3.80 6.59 9.24
N PRO A 119 3.18 7.79 9.30
CA PRO A 119 3.77 8.94 9.98
C PRO A 119 3.82 8.77 11.51
N TYR A 120 3.02 7.85 12.04
CA TYR A 120 2.94 7.55 13.46
C TYR A 120 3.19 6.08 13.73
N THR A 121 3.85 5.79 14.84
CA THR A 121 3.98 4.44 15.40
C THR A 121 2.67 4.01 16.07
N GLU A 122 2.56 2.75 16.45
CA GLU A 122 1.38 2.24 17.20
C GLU A 122 1.21 2.93 18.56
N SER A 123 2.31 3.43 19.16
CA SER A 123 2.27 4.24 20.39
C SER A 123 1.81 5.69 20.17
N GLY A 124 1.56 6.09 18.92
CA GLY A 124 1.17 7.46 18.56
C GLY A 124 2.35 8.44 18.45
N GLU A 125 3.58 7.96 18.61
CA GLU A 125 4.78 8.78 18.41
C GLU A 125 5.04 9.01 16.93
N VAL A 126 5.59 10.19 16.61
CA VAL A 126 5.98 10.51 15.22
C VAL A 126 7.17 9.63 14.81
N PHE A 127 6.98 8.85 13.75
CA PHE A 127 8.06 8.06 13.17
C PHE A 127 9.08 8.98 12.49
N LYS A 128 10.34 8.87 12.88
CA LYS A 128 11.44 9.60 12.26
C LYS A 128 12.29 8.67 11.41
N ILE A 129 12.36 8.97 10.12
CA ILE A 129 13.33 8.33 9.22
C ILE A 129 14.73 8.77 9.66
N PRO A 130 15.73 7.85 9.72
CA PRO A 130 17.11 8.24 10.00
C PRO A 130 17.57 9.36 9.07
N ASP A 131 18.11 10.45 9.64
CA ASP A 131 18.48 11.67 8.88
C ASP A 131 19.40 11.37 7.71
N MET A 132 20.36 10.47 7.89
CA MET A 132 21.30 10.09 6.83
C MET A 132 20.61 9.40 5.64
N LEU A 133 19.51 8.70 5.86
CA LEU A 133 18.69 8.09 4.81
C LEU A 133 17.77 9.14 4.20
N ALA A 134 17.11 9.94 5.03
CA ALA A 134 16.20 11.00 4.59
C ALA A 134 16.88 12.02 3.65
N ASN A 135 18.12 12.38 3.95
CA ASN A 135 18.91 13.32 3.13
C ASN A 135 19.34 12.76 1.75
N ARG A 136 19.16 11.46 1.50
CA ARG A 136 19.57 10.78 0.26
C ARG A 136 18.41 10.14 -0.49
N ALA A 137 17.22 10.13 0.10
CA ALA A 137 16.03 9.55 -0.48
C ALA A 137 15.07 10.64 -0.97
N ASP A 138 14.39 10.37 -2.07
CA ASP A 138 13.23 11.17 -2.47
C ASP A 138 12.06 10.80 -1.56
N ILE A 139 11.61 11.75 -0.75
CA ILE A 139 10.52 11.52 0.20
C ILE A 139 9.23 12.05 -0.39
N TYR A 140 8.29 11.14 -0.61
CA TYR A 140 6.93 11.47 -1.03
C TYR A 140 5.99 11.34 0.18
N ASN A 141 5.40 12.45 0.56
CA ASN A 141 4.29 12.46 1.50
C ASN A 141 2.99 12.45 0.69
N LEU A 142 2.26 11.35 0.70
CA LEU A 142 1.02 11.23 -0.06
C LEU A 142 -0.13 12.09 0.53
N GLY A 143 0.12 12.78 1.63
CA GLY A 143 -0.76 13.78 2.19
C GLY A 143 -2.15 13.26 2.54
N ASP A 144 -3.08 14.19 2.65
CA ASP A 144 -4.51 13.88 2.74
C ASP A 144 -5.06 13.64 1.34
N VAL A 145 -5.14 12.36 0.96
CA VAL A 145 -5.71 11.93 -0.33
C VAL A 145 -7.20 12.31 -0.44
N LEU A 146 -7.87 12.54 0.71
CA LEU A 146 -9.26 12.94 0.76
C LEU A 146 -9.46 14.43 0.44
N GLY A 147 -8.42 15.24 0.59
CA GLY A 147 -8.50 16.70 0.39
C GLY A 147 -9.02 17.07 -0.99
N GLY A 148 -10.29 17.50 -1.08
CA GLY A 148 -10.97 17.87 -2.32
C GLY A 148 -11.50 16.72 -3.18
N MET A 149 -11.33 15.46 -2.75
CA MET A 149 -11.80 14.26 -3.47
C MET A 149 -12.82 13.44 -2.66
N GLU A 150 -13.41 14.04 -1.64
CA GLU A 150 -14.31 13.36 -0.69
C GLU A 150 -15.47 12.64 -1.39
N GLU A 151 -16.08 13.27 -2.40
CA GLU A 151 -17.20 12.68 -3.14
C GLU A 151 -16.79 11.43 -3.94
N VAL A 152 -15.57 11.43 -4.52
CA VAL A 152 -15.06 10.28 -5.26
C VAL A 152 -14.77 9.12 -4.29
N PHE A 153 -14.24 9.42 -3.10
CA PHE A 153 -13.99 8.40 -2.08
C PHE A 153 -15.28 7.84 -1.48
N LYS A 154 -16.31 8.65 -1.29
CA LYS A 154 -17.63 8.17 -0.88
C LYS A 154 -18.20 7.17 -1.89
N LEU A 155 -18.14 7.50 -3.17
CA LEU A 155 -18.59 6.58 -4.24
C LEU A 155 -17.81 5.29 -4.24
N SER A 156 -16.47 5.37 -4.18
CA SER A 156 -15.60 4.18 -4.12
C SER A 156 -15.87 3.34 -2.87
N TYR A 157 -16.13 3.97 -1.72
CA TYR A 157 -16.49 3.26 -0.49
C TYR A 157 -17.80 2.49 -0.64
N ILE A 158 -18.82 3.11 -1.24
CA ILE A 158 -20.11 2.46 -1.50
C ILE A 158 -19.92 1.29 -2.46
N GLU A 159 -19.20 1.48 -3.57
CA GLU A 159 -18.89 0.42 -4.54
C GLU A 159 -18.20 -0.78 -3.88
N ASN A 160 -17.16 -0.53 -3.08
CA ASN A 160 -16.43 -1.58 -2.38
C ASN A 160 -17.28 -2.30 -1.32
N SER A 161 -18.25 -1.60 -0.75
CA SER A 161 -19.14 -2.15 0.29
C SER A 161 -20.34 -2.93 -0.30
N MET A 162 -20.61 -2.78 -1.60
CA MET A 162 -21.78 -3.40 -2.25
C MET A 162 -21.85 -4.91 -2.04
N THR A 163 -20.76 -5.60 -2.29
CA THR A 163 -20.73 -7.07 -2.22
C THR A 163 -20.88 -7.63 -0.80
N SER A 164 -20.53 -6.84 0.21
CA SER A 164 -20.65 -7.20 1.63
C SER A 164 -21.96 -6.76 2.28
N ASN A 165 -22.77 -5.93 1.59
CA ASN A 165 -24.06 -5.48 2.09
C ASN A 165 -25.19 -6.23 1.40
N ALA A 166 -26.01 -6.96 2.17
CA ALA A 166 -27.08 -7.81 1.64
C ALA A 166 -28.13 -7.06 0.80
N VAL A 167 -28.36 -5.77 1.09
CA VAL A 167 -29.32 -4.92 0.37
C VAL A 167 -28.74 -4.44 -0.96
N LEU A 168 -27.45 -4.11 -0.99
CA LEU A 168 -26.78 -3.55 -2.17
C LEU A 168 -26.16 -4.62 -3.07
N ALA A 169 -25.85 -5.81 -2.54
CA ALA A 169 -25.23 -6.90 -3.31
C ALA A 169 -25.98 -7.28 -4.61
N PRO A 170 -27.33 -7.35 -4.65
CA PRO A 170 -28.05 -7.59 -5.88
C PRO A 170 -27.83 -6.53 -6.97
N MET A 171 -27.49 -5.29 -6.61
CA MET A 171 -27.25 -4.21 -7.56
C MET A 171 -25.91 -4.38 -8.29
N ALA A 172 -24.92 -4.99 -7.66
CA ALA A 172 -23.62 -5.29 -8.28
C ALA A 172 -23.76 -6.13 -9.57
N THR A 173 -24.77 -6.98 -9.62
CA THR A 173 -25.06 -7.86 -10.77
C THR A 173 -26.11 -7.30 -11.72
N ARG A 174 -26.92 -6.33 -11.28
CA ARG A 174 -28.02 -5.76 -12.10
C ARG A 174 -27.56 -4.57 -12.91
N SER A 175 -27.22 -3.45 -12.28
CA SER A 175 -26.82 -2.24 -12.96
C SER A 175 -26.06 -1.30 -12.03
N LEU A 176 -24.77 -1.05 -12.31
CA LEU A 176 -24.00 -0.02 -11.65
C LEU A 176 -24.53 1.40 -11.94
N GLN A 177 -25.11 1.59 -13.11
CA GLN A 177 -25.67 2.88 -13.52
C GLN A 177 -26.87 3.27 -12.65
N ASP A 178 -27.72 2.29 -12.33
CA ASP A 178 -28.86 2.52 -11.43
C ASP A 178 -28.39 2.82 -10.00
N LEU A 179 -27.27 2.22 -9.56
CA LEU A 179 -26.68 2.54 -8.26
C LEU A 179 -26.32 4.03 -8.17
N TYR A 180 -25.61 4.56 -9.16
CA TYR A 180 -25.25 5.98 -9.17
C TYR A 180 -26.45 6.90 -9.15
N LEU A 181 -27.51 6.57 -9.91
CA LEU A 181 -28.76 7.33 -9.89
C LEU A 181 -29.44 7.28 -8.52
N LEU A 182 -29.40 6.13 -7.84
CA LEU A 182 -29.96 5.99 -6.49
C LEU A 182 -29.09 6.69 -5.42
N ILE A 183 -27.78 6.75 -5.60
CA ILE A 183 -26.88 7.55 -4.75
C ILE A 183 -27.22 9.04 -4.91
N ASP A 184 -27.34 9.52 -6.15
CA ASP A 184 -27.71 10.91 -6.43
C ASP A 184 -29.05 11.26 -5.79
N LYS A 185 -30.06 10.36 -5.87
CA LYS A 185 -31.34 10.51 -5.21
C LYS A 185 -31.21 10.55 -3.68
N ALA A 186 -30.38 9.66 -3.09
CA ALA A 186 -30.16 9.65 -1.65
C ALA A 186 -29.44 10.92 -1.14
N GLN A 187 -28.67 11.58 -2.00
CA GLN A 187 -28.04 12.89 -1.76
C GLN A 187 -29.03 14.06 -1.96
N GLY A 188 -30.29 13.80 -2.34
CA GLY A 188 -31.35 14.83 -2.53
C GLY A 188 -31.37 15.46 -3.92
N LYS A 189 -30.66 14.88 -4.90
CA LYS A 189 -30.77 15.32 -6.29
C LYS A 189 -32.07 14.83 -6.92
N ASP A 190 -32.63 15.61 -7.82
CA ASP A 190 -33.86 15.23 -8.52
C ASP A 190 -33.56 14.18 -9.60
N VAL A 191 -33.93 12.94 -9.33
CA VAL A 191 -33.76 11.80 -10.24
C VAL A 191 -35.12 11.24 -10.61
N SER A 192 -35.48 11.30 -11.90
CA SER A 192 -36.73 10.75 -12.36
C SER A 192 -36.75 9.22 -12.23
N SER A 193 -37.89 8.68 -11.78
CA SER A 193 -38.05 7.23 -11.61
C SER A 193 -37.89 6.43 -12.92
N ASN A 194 -38.11 7.11 -14.06
CA ASN A 194 -37.97 6.52 -15.40
C ASN A 194 -36.52 6.46 -15.90
N ALA A 195 -35.56 6.98 -15.14
CA ALA A 195 -34.12 6.93 -15.50
C ALA A 195 -33.46 5.61 -15.11
N LEU A 196 -34.10 4.81 -14.26
CA LEU A 196 -33.59 3.52 -13.86
C LEU A 196 -33.73 2.51 -15.01
N SER A 197 -32.65 1.76 -15.27
CA SER A 197 -32.61 0.75 -16.33
C SER A 197 -33.31 -0.56 -15.96
N GLN A 198 -33.52 -0.79 -14.66
CA GLN A 198 -34.16 -1.99 -14.12
C GLN A 198 -35.43 -1.61 -13.33
N GLU A 199 -36.36 -2.57 -13.27
CA GLU A 199 -37.55 -2.42 -12.43
C GLU A 199 -37.23 -2.84 -10.98
N TYR A 200 -37.52 -1.93 -10.05
CA TYR A 200 -37.37 -2.15 -8.61
C TYR A 200 -38.75 -2.01 -7.94
N SER A 201 -39.04 -2.91 -7.01
CA SER A 201 -40.25 -2.73 -6.20
C SER A 201 -40.14 -1.52 -5.27
N SER A 202 -41.30 -0.96 -4.88
CA SER A 202 -41.32 0.16 -3.92
C SER A 202 -40.68 -0.20 -2.57
N ALA A 203 -40.69 -1.45 -2.18
CA ALA A 203 -40.04 -1.94 -0.95
C ALA A 203 -38.53 -1.96 -1.10
N GLU A 204 -38.01 -2.51 -2.20
CA GLU A 204 -36.58 -2.52 -2.51
C GLU A 204 -35.99 -1.11 -2.57
N LEU A 205 -36.65 -0.19 -3.27
CA LEU A 205 -36.21 1.19 -3.37
C LEU A 205 -36.12 1.90 -2.02
N ARG A 206 -37.06 1.66 -1.10
CA ARG A 206 -37.00 2.22 0.26
C ARG A 206 -35.85 1.66 1.06
N GLU A 207 -35.59 0.36 0.95
CA GLU A 207 -34.53 -0.32 1.68
C GLU A 207 -33.14 0.11 1.18
N ILE A 208 -32.99 0.21 -0.15
CA ILE A 208 -31.76 0.71 -0.79
C ILE A 208 -31.53 2.19 -0.39
N ASP A 209 -32.54 3.05 -0.49
CA ASP A 209 -32.44 4.46 -0.13
C ASP A 209 -32.06 4.63 1.34
N ALA A 210 -32.72 3.94 2.25
CA ALA A 210 -32.39 3.97 3.68
C ALA A 210 -30.96 3.48 3.98
N THR A 211 -30.45 2.50 3.23
CA THR A 211 -29.11 2.00 3.35
C THR A 211 -28.09 3.01 2.84
N LEU A 212 -28.31 3.56 1.65
CA LEU A 212 -27.43 4.58 1.06
C LEU A 212 -27.39 5.85 1.92
N GLN A 213 -28.51 6.32 2.44
CA GLN A 213 -28.54 7.49 3.34
C GLN A 213 -27.76 7.28 4.64
N ARG A 214 -27.65 6.03 5.15
CA ARG A 214 -26.78 5.73 6.31
C ARG A 214 -25.31 5.70 5.95
N MET A 215 -24.98 5.25 4.75
CA MET A 215 -23.58 5.17 4.28
C MET A 215 -23.02 6.54 3.85
N LEU A 216 -23.91 7.46 3.46
CA LEU A 216 -23.54 8.82 3.03
C LEU A 216 -23.37 9.81 4.19
N LYS A 217 -23.79 9.44 5.40
CA LYS A 217 -23.59 10.23 6.63
C LYS A 217 -22.23 10.00 7.24
#